data_9fb44f2778ded31a06d934858689828e
#
_entry.id   9fb44f2778ded31a06d934858689828e
#
_cell.length_a   1.000
_cell.length_b   1.000
_cell.length_c   1.000
_cell.angle_alpha   90.00
_cell.angle_beta   90.00
_cell.angle_gamma   90.00
#
_symmetry.space_group_name_H-M   'P 1'
#
loop_
_entity.id
_entity.type
_entity.pdbx_description
1 polymer ?
#
loop_
_entity_poly.entity_id
_entity_poly.type
_entity_poly.pdbx_seq_one_letter_code
_entity_poly.pdbx_strand_id
1 'polypeptide(L)'
;PEGPADRDLAPLLCGGIIGFRALRVAGITPGSRVGLYGFGASALQAIQVARHMGCRIAVATRSEAEQQRALAMGAEWAGDYDDTPPFPLDLAVTFAPSGDVVPRALAALDRGGTIAINAIHLDRLPQMDYADLWWERCIRSVANVTRQDARDYLALAATIPVVTTVEEHALPDANRALHLARRD
;
A
#
# COMPACT_ATOMS: atom_id res chain seq x y z
N PRO A 1 6.72 -28.27 -14.28
CA PRO A 1 5.61 -27.86 -13.45
C PRO A 1 5.07 -26.57 -14.04
N GLU A 2 3.81 -26.59 -14.39
CA GLU A 2 3.12 -25.39 -14.85
C GLU A 2 3.03 -24.44 -13.67
N GLY A 3 3.85 -23.38 -13.67
CA GLY A 3 3.81 -22.30 -12.71
C GLY A 3 2.69 -21.30 -13.08
N PRO A 4 2.46 -20.26 -12.26
CA PRO A 4 1.55 -19.18 -12.60
C PRO A 4 1.97 -18.52 -13.93
N ALA A 5 0.99 -18.01 -14.69
CA ALA A 5 1.27 -17.39 -15.98
C ALA A 5 2.11 -16.13 -15.82
N ASP A 6 2.96 -15.79 -16.80
CA ASP A 6 3.83 -14.61 -16.74
C ASP A 6 3.06 -13.30 -16.50
N ARG A 7 1.83 -13.20 -17.03
CA ARG A 7 0.93 -12.06 -16.79
C ARG A 7 0.58 -11.87 -15.32
N ASP A 8 0.44 -12.96 -14.57
CA ASP A 8 0.08 -12.93 -13.14
C ASP A 8 1.32 -12.61 -12.28
N LEU A 9 2.51 -12.93 -12.79
CA LEU A 9 3.79 -12.67 -12.13
C LEU A 9 4.30 -11.24 -12.34
N ALA A 10 4.04 -10.64 -13.51
CA ALA A 10 4.59 -9.33 -13.87
C ALA A 10 4.27 -8.22 -12.83
N PRO A 11 3.05 -8.07 -12.30
CA PRO A 11 2.76 -7.06 -11.27
C PRO A 11 3.49 -7.30 -9.96
N LEU A 12 3.85 -8.54 -9.64
CA LEU A 12 4.54 -8.89 -8.41
C LEU A 12 5.95 -8.31 -8.37
N LEU A 13 6.64 -8.25 -9.52
CA LEU A 13 8.04 -7.85 -9.62
C LEU A 13 8.30 -6.36 -9.36
N CYS A 14 7.26 -5.52 -9.43
CA CYS A 14 7.35 -4.09 -9.12
C CYS A 14 6.41 -3.73 -7.98
N GLY A 15 5.10 -3.61 -8.26
CA GLY A 15 4.09 -3.21 -7.27
C GLY A 15 4.04 -4.13 -6.06
N GLY A 16 4.20 -5.43 -6.26
CA GLY A 16 4.20 -6.42 -5.18
C GLY A 16 5.40 -6.25 -4.24
N ILE A 17 6.61 -6.27 -4.79
CA ILE A 17 7.83 -6.18 -3.97
C ILE A 17 7.89 -4.83 -3.23
N ILE A 18 7.55 -3.71 -3.89
CA ILE A 18 7.61 -2.40 -3.24
C ILE A 18 6.52 -2.23 -2.17
N GLY A 19 5.31 -2.77 -2.41
CA GLY A 19 4.24 -2.79 -1.41
C GLY A 19 4.64 -3.60 -0.16
N PHE A 20 5.24 -4.77 -0.36
CA PHE A 20 5.79 -5.58 0.73
C PHE A 20 6.92 -4.85 1.48
N ARG A 21 7.85 -4.20 0.75
CA ARG A 21 8.91 -3.41 1.35
C ARG A 21 8.36 -2.28 2.20
N ALA A 22 7.32 -1.59 1.73
CA ALA A 22 6.70 -0.49 2.45
C ALA A 22 6.11 -0.96 3.79
N LEU A 23 5.40 -2.08 3.79
CA LEU A 23 4.90 -2.70 5.01
C LEU A 23 6.04 -3.06 5.99
N ARG A 24 7.15 -3.60 5.50
CA ARG A 24 8.35 -3.90 6.33
C ARG A 24 8.98 -2.64 6.92
N VAL A 25 9.11 -1.57 6.13
CA VAL A 25 9.66 -0.28 6.60
C VAL A 25 8.75 0.33 7.66
N ALA A 26 7.43 0.17 7.51
CA ALA A 26 6.45 0.59 8.50
C ALA A 26 6.46 -0.29 9.77
N GLY A 27 7.10 -1.45 9.74
CA GLY A 27 7.23 -2.33 10.90
C GLY A 27 6.06 -3.31 11.09
N ILE A 28 5.45 -3.78 9.99
CA ILE A 28 4.33 -4.73 10.07
C ILE A 28 4.70 -6.00 10.86
N THR A 29 3.79 -6.42 11.72
CA THR A 29 3.83 -7.69 12.46
C THR A 29 2.47 -8.38 12.36
N PRO A 30 2.38 -9.71 12.59
CA PRO A 30 1.10 -10.40 12.63
C PRO A 30 0.10 -9.73 13.59
N GLY A 31 -1.13 -9.51 13.11
CA GLY A 31 -2.20 -8.89 13.88
C GLY A 31 -2.14 -7.36 13.99
N SER A 32 -1.18 -6.68 13.36
CA SER A 32 -1.09 -5.21 13.35
C SER A 32 -2.35 -4.55 12.80
N ARG A 33 -2.63 -3.33 13.27
CA ARG A 33 -3.65 -2.43 12.72
C ARG A 33 -2.99 -1.56 11.64
N VAL A 34 -3.33 -1.82 10.39
CA VAL A 34 -2.64 -1.28 9.21
C VAL A 34 -3.52 -0.26 8.49
N GLY A 35 -2.99 0.92 8.21
CA GLY A 35 -3.59 1.91 7.32
C GLY A 35 -2.93 1.91 5.93
N LEU A 36 -3.72 1.83 4.86
CA LEU A 36 -3.24 2.01 3.49
C LEU A 36 -3.88 3.27 2.92
N TYR A 37 -3.08 4.27 2.61
CA TYR A 37 -3.51 5.57 2.10
C TYR A 37 -3.20 5.68 0.61
N GLY A 38 -4.25 5.59 -0.22
CA GLY A 38 -4.20 5.33 -1.66
C GLY A 38 -4.28 3.82 -1.94
N PHE A 39 -5.11 3.44 -2.95
CA PHE A 39 -5.42 2.03 -3.19
C PHE A 39 -5.18 1.60 -4.64
N GLY A 40 -4.05 2.04 -5.22
CA GLY A 40 -3.56 1.63 -6.53
C GLY A 40 -2.80 0.29 -6.51
N ALA A 41 -2.08 0.00 -7.60
CA ALA A 41 -1.44 -1.30 -7.87
C ALA A 41 -0.57 -1.85 -6.72
N SER A 42 0.24 -1.01 -6.06
CA SER A 42 1.10 -1.47 -4.94
C SER A 42 0.30 -1.76 -3.68
N ALA A 43 -0.74 -0.95 -3.40
CA ALA A 43 -1.62 -1.17 -2.25
C ALA A 43 -2.46 -2.44 -2.42
N LEU A 44 -2.91 -2.74 -3.64
CA LEU A 44 -3.61 -4.00 -3.98
C LEU A 44 -2.77 -5.25 -3.68
N GLN A 45 -1.45 -5.15 -3.76
CA GLN A 45 -0.55 -6.25 -3.37
C GLN A 45 -0.30 -6.25 -1.86
N ALA A 46 -0.10 -5.07 -1.28
CA ALA A 46 0.19 -4.92 0.15
C ALA A 46 -0.96 -5.41 1.04
N ILE A 47 -2.22 -5.15 0.67
CA ILE A 47 -3.40 -5.60 1.44
C ILE A 47 -3.44 -7.12 1.58
N GLN A 48 -3.04 -7.86 0.54
CA GLN A 48 -3.06 -9.32 0.55
C GLN A 48 -2.02 -9.90 1.50
N VAL A 49 -0.86 -9.25 1.59
CA VAL A 49 0.18 -9.58 2.58
C VAL A 49 -0.32 -9.29 3.99
N ALA A 50 -0.85 -8.09 4.23
CA ALA A 50 -1.37 -7.69 5.54
C ALA A 50 -2.51 -8.62 6.00
N ARG A 51 -3.43 -8.97 5.09
CA ARG A 51 -4.50 -9.93 5.35
C ARG A 51 -3.96 -11.32 5.71
N HIS A 52 -2.97 -11.82 4.97
CA HIS A 52 -2.32 -13.10 5.28
C HIS A 52 -1.69 -13.11 6.68
N MET A 53 -1.16 -11.98 7.12
CA MET A 53 -0.58 -11.80 8.46
C MET A 53 -1.66 -11.61 9.57
N GLY A 54 -2.95 -11.71 9.22
CA GLY A 54 -4.05 -11.54 10.18
C GLY A 54 -4.21 -10.10 10.69
N CYS A 55 -3.74 -9.11 9.93
CA CYS A 55 -3.84 -7.71 10.29
C CYS A 55 -5.27 -7.19 10.16
N ARG A 56 -5.61 -6.20 11.00
CA ARG A 56 -6.80 -5.37 10.82
C ARG A 56 -6.45 -4.24 9.86
N ILE A 57 -7.23 -4.05 8.80
CA ILE A 57 -6.85 -3.18 7.69
C ILE A 57 -7.88 -2.08 7.50
N ALA A 58 -7.41 -0.83 7.50
CA ALA A 58 -8.16 0.34 7.09
C ALA A 58 -7.57 0.89 5.78
N VAL A 59 -8.42 1.27 4.84
CA VAL A 59 -8.01 1.86 3.56
C VAL A 59 -8.62 3.24 3.41
N ALA A 60 -7.79 4.24 3.13
CA ALA A 60 -8.24 5.59 2.82
C ALA A 60 -7.93 5.91 1.35
N THR A 61 -8.96 6.25 0.58
CA THR A 61 -8.84 6.63 -0.84
C THR A 61 -10.06 7.43 -1.29
N ARG A 62 -9.87 8.36 -2.24
CA ARG A 62 -10.95 9.23 -2.76
C ARG A 62 -11.94 8.50 -3.68
N SER A 63 -11.54 7.38 -4.25
CA SER A 63 -12.36 6.64 -5.21
C SER A 63 -13.29 5.67 -4.50
N GLU A 64 -14.60 5.87 -4.61
CA GLU A 64 -15.61 4.93 -4.08
C GLU A 64 -15.42 3.51 -4.64
N ALA A 65 -15.04 3.39 -5.91
CA ALA A 65 -14.76 2.08 -6.51
C ALA A 65 -13.56 1.37 -5.85
N GLU A 66 -12.51 2.13 -5.49
CA GLU A 66 -11.37 1.59 -4.74
C GLU A 66 -11.75 1.24 -3.30
N GLN A 67 -12.59 2.05 -2.64
CA GLN A 67 -13.10 1.74 -1.30
C GLN A 67 -13.88 0.41 -1.30
N GLN A 68 -14.79 0.22 -2.26
CA GLN A 68 -15.53 -1.02 -2.41
C GLN A 68 -14.61 -2.21 -2.70
N ARG A 69 -13.60 -2.01 -3.55
CA ARG A 69 -12.59 -3.03 -3.83
C ARG A 69 -11.79 -3.39 -2.56
N ALA A 70 -11.39 -2.40 -1.77
CA ALA A 70 -10.66 -2.62 -0.52
C ALA A 70 -11.47 -3.48 0.46
N LEU A 71 -12.75 -3.18 0.66
CA LEU A 71 -13.66 -3.96 1.49
C LEU A 71 -13.80 -5.40 0.96
N ALA A 72 -13.98 -5.58 -0.34
CA ALA A 72 -14.05 -6.91 -0.98
C ALA A 72 -12.75 -7.71 -0.81
N MET A 73 -11.60 -7.04 -0.71
CA MET A 73 -10.30 -7.65 -0.46
C MET A 73 -9.99 -7.89 1.02
N GLY A 74 -10.91 -7.52 1.93
CA GLY A 74 -10.82 -7.83 3.36
C GLY A 74 -10.35 -6.66 4.24
N ALA A 75 -10.43 -5.41 3.77
CA ALA A 75 -10.35 -4.27 4.67
C ALA A 75 -11.57 -4.27 5.60
N GLU A 76 -11.35 -3.95 6.88
CA GLU A 76 -12.42 -3.78 7.86
C GLU A 76 -13.13 -2.43 7.70
N TRP A 77 -12.43 -1.47 7.13
CA TRP A 77 -12.95 -0.14 6.88
C TRP A 77 -12.31 0.45 5.60
N ALA A 78 -13.11 1.23 4.87
CA ALA A 78 -12.64 2.06 3.78
C ALA A 78 -13.40 3.40 3.76
N GLY A 79 -12.69 4.51 3.50
CA GLY A 79 -13.24 5.86 3.47
C GLY A 79 -12.34 6.83 2.70
N ASP A 80 -12.67 8.14 2.74
CA ASP A 80 -11.83 9.18 2.17
C ASP A 80 -10.61 9.47 3.08
N TYR A 81 -9.65 10.25 2.57
CA TYR A 81 -8.48 10.67 3.34
C TYR A 81 -8.82 11.54 4.56
N ASP A 82 -9.94 12.26 4.52
CA ASP A 82 -10.41 13.10 5.61
C ASP A 82 -11.23 12.34 6.67
N ASP A 83 -11.57 11.09 6.40
CA ASP A 83 -12.26 10.22 7.33
C ASP A 83 -11.29 9.58 8.32
N THR A 84 -11.75 9.37 9.54
CA THR A 84 -10.96 8.73 10.59
C THR A 84 -11.28 7.23 10.64
N PRO A 85 -10.29 6.33 10.55
CA PRO A 85 -10.50 4.92 10.77
C PRO A 85 -11.12 4.64 12.15
N PRO A 86 -11.98 3.61 12.30
CA PRO A 86 -12.68 3.32 13.56
C PRO A 86 -11.77 2.73 14.65
N PHE A 87 -10.49 2.57 14.37
CA PHE A 87 -9.47 2.13 15.32
C PHE A 87 -8.13 2.84 15.04
N PRO A 88 -7.34 3.13 16.09
CA PRO A 88 -6.00 3.70 15.91
C PRO A 88 -5.09 2.71 15.19
N LEU A 89 -4.15 3.19 14.40
CA LEU A 89 -3.27 2.39 13.55
C LEU A 89 -1.90 2.16 14.23
N ASP A 90 -1.37 0.95 14.14
CA ASP A 90 0.02 0.67 14.56
C ASP A 90 1.00 1.13 13.49
N LEU A 91 0.58 1.07 12.24
CA LEU A 91 1.36 1.55 11.10
C LEU A 91 0.46 2.03 9.95
N ALA A 92 1.02 2.90 9.12
CA ALA A 92 0.39 3.33 7.88
C ALA A 92 1.39 3.31 6.73
N VAL A 93 0.91 3.04 5.52
CA VAL A 93 1.67 3.21 4.28
C VAL A 93 0.93 4.17 3.37
N THR A 94 1.61 5.23 2.92
CA THR A 94 1.05 6.16 1.93
C THR A 94 1.53 5.78 0.53
N PHE A 95 0.58 5.46 -0.34
CA PHE A 95 0.81 5.18 -1.77
C PHE A 95 0.37 6.36 -2.65
N ALA A 96 -0.44 7.26 -2.10
CA ALA A 96 -0.89 8.44 -2.81
C ALA A 96 0.27 9.41 -3.06
N PRO A 97 0.38 10.00 -4.26
CA PRO A 97 1.47 10.92 -4.61
C PRO A 97 1.22 12.36 -4.11
N SER A 98 0.56 12.53 -2.97
CA SER A 98 0.24 13.81 -2.36
C SER A 98 0.76 13.88 -0.94
N GLY A 99 1.52 14.93 -0.62
CA GLY A 99 2.04 15.18 0.72
C GLY A 99 0.96 15.46 1.75
N ASP A 100 -0.19 15.98 1.34
CA ASP A 100 -1.31 16.29 2.24
C ASP A 100 -1.91 15.05 2.91
N VAL A 101 -1.67 13.87 2.36
CA VAL A 101 -2.14 12.60 2.93
C VAL A 101 -1.32 12.19 4.16
N VAL A 102 -0.06 12.64 4.25
CA VAL A 102 0.86 12.23 5.33
C VAL A 102 0.40 12.71 6.71
N PRO A 103 0.00 13.98 6.93
CA PRO A 103 -0.52 14.41 8.24
C PRO A 103 -1.80 13.65 8.65
N ARG A 104 -2.68 13.34 7.70
CA ARG A 104 -3.91 12.57 7.97
C ARG A 104 -3.59 11.16 8.46
N ALA A 105 -2.65 10.50 7.76
CA ALA A 105 -2.17 9.18 8.18
C ALA A 105 -1.46 9.24 9.54
N LEU A 106 -0.71 10.33 9.82
CA LEU A 106 -0.02 10.53 11.09
C LEU A 106 -1.01 10.69 12.26
N ALA A 107 -2.08 11.48 12.06
CA ALA A 107 -3.11 11.69 13.07
C ALA A 107 -3.87 10.40 13.43
N ALA A 108 -3.99 9.46 12.48
CA ALA A 108 -4.65 8.18 12.69
C ALA A 108 -3.77 7.13 13.42
N LEU A 109 -2.46 7.38 13.57
CA LEU A 109 -1.57 6.46 14.27
C LEU A 109 -1.84 6.44 15.79
N ASP A 110 -1.70 5.26 16.35
CA ASP A 110 -1.51 5.12 17.79
C ASP A 110 -0.12 5.62 18.23
N ARG A 111 0.15 5.65 19.52
CA ARG A 111 1.46 5.96 20.09
C ARG A 111 2.51 4.94 19.62
N GLY A 112 3.69 5.41 19.24
CA GLY A 112 4.75 4.57 18.70
C GLY A 112 4.53 4.11 17.26
N GLY A 113 3.41 4.48 16.63
CA GLY A 113 3.08 4.07 15.27
C GLY A 113 4.04 4.67 14.22
N THR A 114 4.14 4.01 13.08
CA THR A 114 5.05 4.41 12.00
C THR A 114 4.32 4.61 10.67
N ILE A 115 4.58 5.73 9.99
CA ILE A 115 4.21 5.92 8.58
C ILE A 115 5.40 5.55 7.69
N ALA A 116 5.16 4.73 6.66
CA ALA A 116 6.06 4.56 5.53
C ALA A 116 5.52 5.29 4.30
N ILE A 117 6.25 6.30 3.83
CA ILE A 117 5.89 7.04 2.61
C ILE A 117 6.45 6.28 1.41
N ASN A 118 5.57 5.68 0.62
CA ASN A 118 5.90 4.94 -0.59
C ASN A 118 5.42 5.68 -1.85
N ALA A 119 5.91 6.90 -2.02
CA ALA A 119 5.64 7.74 -3.18
C ALA A 119 6.95 8.29 -3.75
N ILE A 120 7.27 7.96 -5.01
CA ILE A 120 8.50 8.43 -5.67
C ILE A 120 8.41 9.92 -5.98
N HIS A 121 7.22 10.39 -6.36
CA HIS A 121 6.94 11.77 -6.77
C HIS A 121 6.01 12.44 -5.77
N LEU A 122 6.46 12.50 -4.51
CA LEU A 122 5.79 13.34 -3.53
C LEU A 122 6.18 14.79 -3.78
N ASP A 123 5.21 15.70 -3.80
CA ASP A 123 5.45 17.12 -4.03
C ASP A 123 6.20 17.77 -2.86
N ARG A 124 5.57 17.82 -1.70
CA ARG A 124 6.13 18.36 -0.44
C ARG A 124 5.33 17.82 0.74
N LEU A 125 5.94 17.79 1.90
CA LEU A 125 5.20 17.61 3.15
C LEU A 125 4.66 18.97 3.59
N PRO A 126 3.36 19.09 3.89
CA PRO A 126 2.80 20.32 4.43
C PRO A 126 3.29 20.55 5.87
N GLN A 127 3.03 21.75 6.37
CA GLN A 127 3.22 22.02 7.79
C GLN A 127 2.33 21.09 8.62
N MET A 128 2.90 20.52 9.67
CA MET A 128 2.21 19.60 10.58
C MET A 128 2.39 20.09 12.02
N ASP A 129 1.39 19.85 12.85
CA ASP A 129 1.51 20.10 14.28
C ASP A 129 2.43 19.08 14.95
N TYR A 130 3.33 19.55 15.80
CA TYR A 130 4.21 18.66 16.56
C TYR A 130 3.43 17.69 17.44
N ALA A 131 2.24 18.06 17.91
CA ALA A 131 1.36 17.20 18.68
C ALA A 131 1.00 15.89 17.93
N ASP A 132 0.90 15.93 16.61
CA ASP A 132 0.62 14.74 15.79
C ASP A 132 1.83 13.81 15.71
N LEU A 133 3.05 14.33 15.77
CA LEU A 133 4.28 13.53 15.80
C LEU A 133 4.65 13.07 17.22
N TRP A 134 4.19 13.79 18.23
CA TRP A 134 4.44 13.46 19.63
C TRP A 134 4.01 12.03 19.95
N TRP A 135 4.47 11.43 20.99
CA TRP A 135 4.22 10.07 21.41
C TRP A 135 4.98 9.00 20.59
N GLU A 136 6.25 9.31 20.26
CA GLU A 136 7.16 8.36 19.58
C GLU A 136 6.70 7.90 18.19
N ARG A 137 5.82 8.65 17.54
CA ARG A 137 5.43 8.38 16.16
C ARG A 137 6.57 8.64 15.21
N CYS A 138 6.68 7.83 14.16
CA CYS A 138 7.74 7.90 13.15
C CYS A 138 7.20 8.14 11.75
N ILE A 139 7.93 8.95 10.98
CA ILE A 139 7.74 9.09 9.53
C ILE A 139 9.01 8.58 8.85
N ARG A 140 8.87 7.65 7.93
CA ARG A 140 9.98 7.03 7.19
C ARG A 140 9.68 7.04 5.69
N SER A 141 10.69 7.29 4.87
CA SER A 141 10.57 7.14 3.42
C SER A 141 10.95 5.74 2.97
N VAL A 142 10.33 5.27 1.90
CA VAL A 142 10.68 4.04 1.20
C VAL A 142 11.36 4.42 -0.11
N ALA A 143 12.67 4.20 -0.22
CA ALA A 143 13.41 4.60 -1.41
C ALA A 143 13.26 3.57 -2.54
N ASN A 144 13.54 2.32 -2.26
CA ASN A 144 13.48 1.22 -3.22
C ASN A 144 13.52 -0.14 -2.51
N VAL A 145 13.43 -1.20 -3.28
CA VAL A 145 13.49 -2.57 -2.80
C VAL A 145 14.93 -3.08 -2.69
N THR A 146 15.15 -4.04 -1.80
CA THR A 146 16.38 -4.81 -1.74
C THR A 146 16.19 -6.17 -2.42
N ARG A 147 17.30 -6.84 -2.77
CA ARG A 147 17.24 -8.20 -3.26
C ARG A 147 16.58 -9.16 -2.25
N GLN A 148 16.77 -8.90 -0.96
CA GLN A 148 16.16 -9.71 0.09
C GLN A 148 14.64 -9.51 0.13
N ASP A 149 14.14 -8.27 -0.02
CA ASP A 149 12.71 -8.01 -0.11
C ASP A 149 12.06 -8.77 -1.27
N ALA A 150 12.73 -8.81 -2.43
CA ALA A 150 12.25 -9.54 -3.58
C ALA A 150 12.16 -11.06 -3.31
N ARG A 151 13.20 -11.64 -2.71
CA ARG A 151 13.22 -13.07 -2.35
C ARG A 151 12.13 -13.41 -1.34
N ASP A 152 12.00 -12.62 -0.28
CA ASP A 152 11.05 -12.86 0.80
C ASP A 152 9.62 -12.73 0.28
N TYR A 153 9.35 -11.68 -0.52
CA TYR A 153 8.01 -11.46 -1.07
C TYR A 153 7.62 -12.55 -2.07
N LEU A 154 8.51 -12.93 -3.00
CA LEU A 154 8.20 -13.97 -3.98
C LEU A 154 8.03 -15.35 -3.32
N ALA A 155 8.81 -15.66 -2.28
CA ALA A 155 8.61 -16.87 -1.49
C ALA A 155 7.24 -16.84 -0.78
N LEU A 156 6.83 -15.70 -0.20
CA LEU A 156 5.52 -15.54 0.41
C LEU A 156 4.40 -15.65 -0.65
N ALA A 157 4.53 -14.96 -1.77
CA ALA A 157 3.54 -14.98 -2.86
C ALA A 157 3.32 -16.38 -3.46
N ALA A 158 4.31 -17.27 -3.35
CA ALA A 158 4.15 -18.67 -3.74
C ALA A 158 3.31 -19.50 -2.75
N THR A 159 3.11 -19.01 -1.53
CA THR A 159 2.37 -19.71 -0.47
C THR A 159 0.96 -19.14 -0.22
N ILE A 160 0.69 -17.94 -0.69
CA ILE A 160 -0.61 -17.28 -0.56
C ILE A 160 -1.24 -17.10 -1.94
N PRO A 161 -2.58 -17.17 -2.07
CA PRO A 161 -3.26 -16.94 -3.33
C PRO A 161 -3.27 -15.45 -3.67
N VAL A 162 -2.12 -14.92 -4.13
CA VAL A 162 -2.03 -13.53 -4.58
C VAL A 162 -2.81 -13.37 -5.88
N VAL A 163 -3.81 -12.51 -5.85
CA VAL A 163 -4.64 -12.16 -7.01
C VAL A 163 -4.12 -10.87 -7.61
N THR A 164 -3.83 -10.92 -8.92
CA THR A 164 -3.48 -9.74 -9.72
C THR A 164 -4.57 -9.49 -10.76
N THR A 165 -4.95 -8.22 -10.94
CA THR A 165 -5.84 -7.83 -12.04
C THR A 165 -4.96 -7.19 -13.10
N VAL A 166 -4.94 -7.78 -14.30
CA VAL A 166 -4.09 -7.33 -15.41
C VAL A 166 -4.92 -7.11 -16.67
N GLU A 167 -4.55 -6.10 -17.44
CA GLU A 167 -5.02 -5.88 -18.80
C GLU A 167 -3.86 -6.12 -19.75
N GLU A 168 -4.03 -7.09 -20.65
CA GLU A 168 -2.97 -7.46 -21.59
C GLU A 168 -3.08 -6.63 -22.87
N HIS A 169 -1.95 -6.08 -23.30
CA HIS A 169 -1.84 -5.32 -24.54
C HIS A 169 -0.72 -5.91 -25.39
N ALA A 170 -0.92 -5.95 -26.72
CA ALA A 170 0.16 -6.31 -27.65
C ALA A 170 1.28 -5.26 -27.59
N LEU A 171 2.53 -5.67 -27.77
CA LEU A 171 3.68 -4.78 -27.69
C LEU A 171 3.59 -3.55 -28.63
N PRO A 172 3.04 -3.63 -29.87
CA PRO A 172 2.81 -2.44 -30.71
C PRO A 172 1.86 -1.41 -30.09
N ASP A 173 0.97 -1.84 -29.18
CA ASP A 173 0.00 -0.97 -28.48
C ASP A 173 0.53 -0.38 -27.16
N ALA A 174 1.81 -0.55 -26.83
CA ALA A 174 2.38 -0.14 -25.54
C ALA A 174 2.13 1.36 -25.24
N ASN A 175 2.23 2.25 -26.23
CA ASN A 175 1.94 3.67 -26.04
C ASN A 175 0.48 3.91 -25.66
N ARG A 176 -0.44 3.16 -26.25
CA ARG A 176 -1.87 3.24 -25.90
C ARG A 176 -2.11 2.74 -24.46
N ALA A 177 -1.51 1.63 -24.08
CA ALA A 177 -1.58 1.10 -22.72
C ALA A 177 -1.06 2.11 -21.69
N LEU A 178 0.08 2.77 -21.95
CA LEU A 178 0.63 3.82 -21.09
C LEU A 178 -0.28 5.04 -20.97
N HIS A 179 -0.99 5.40 -22.05
CA HIS A 179 -1.96 6.50 -22.01
C HIS A 179 -3.20 6.14 -21.19
N LEU A 180 -3.66 4.90 -21.24
CA LEU A 180 -4.77 4.41 -20.40
C LEU A 180 -4.39 4.42 -18.92
N ALA A 181 -3.23 3.86 -18.57
CA ALA A 181 -2.73 3.82 -17.18
C ALA A 181 -2.50 5.20 -16.52
N ARG A 182 -2.50 6.31 -17.30
CA ARG A 182 -2.42 7.68 -16.76
C ARG A 182 -3.78 8.28 -16.41
N ARG A 183 -4.88 7.66 -16.84
CA ARG A 183 -6.25 8.17 -16.65
C ARG A 183 -6.93 7.56 -15.43
N ASP A 184 -6.40 6.45 -14.96
CA ASP A 184 -6.80 5.75 -13.74
C ASP A 184 -5.96 6.24 -12.53
#